data_94ec06e371ea37f4e87f0127cf4ad020
#
_entry.id   94ec06e371ea37f4e87f0127cf4ad020
#
_cell.length_a   1.000
_cell.length_b   1.000
_cell.length_c   1.000
_cell.angle_alpha   90.00
_cell.angle_beta   90.00
_cell.angle_gamma   90.00
#
_symmetry.space_group_name_H-M   'P 1'
#
loop_
_entity.id
_entity.type
_entity.pdbx_description
1 polymer ?
#
loop_
_entity_poly.entity_id
_entity_poly.type
_entity_poly.pdbx_seq_one_letter_code
_entity_poly.pdbx_strand_id
1 'polypeptide(L)'
;MKNFQILNCLNKRKAQFKIQQMAFMILAVILLFVIALLFYLSIQQKNLINQSLNLRENQAVIMSRFISDSSEFSCGSYCVDTDRMIFLQNRSVYNKFWPVSYIRIRKIYPEYNNEECGIANYPNCSFFNIYENSNIESNVFVGSFVALCRYEKIQDSPERICEIGKITVGYNTN
;
A
#
# COMPACT_ATOMS: atom_id res chain seq x y z
N MET A 1 71.62 46.91 4.42
CA MET A 1 71.23 45.51 4.59
C MET A 1 69.86 45.25 5.29
N LYS A 2 69.32 46.13 6.11
CA LYS A 2 68.03 45.96 6.78
C LYS A 2 66.81 46.00 5.85
N ASN A 3 66.81 46.76 4.77
CA ASN A 3 65.66 46.92 3.86
C ASN A 3 65.39 45.67 2.99
N PHE A 4 66.39 44.82 2.75
CA PHE A 4 66.20 43.59 1.94
C PHE A 4 65.47 42.47 2.71
N GLN A 5 65.64 42.45 4.02
CA GLN A 5 64.93 41.44 4.88
C GLN A 5 63.43 41.75 5.07
N ILE A 6 63.06 43.02 5.10
CA ILE A 6 61.68 43.48 5.24
C ILE A 6 60.87 43.13 3.98
N LEU A 7 61.41 43.29 2.79
CA LEU A 7 60.82 43.00 1.50
C LEU A 7 60.53 41.46 1.36
N ASN A 8 61.45 40.61 1.82
CA ASN A 8 61.30 39.18 1.78
C ASN A 8 60.20 38.67 2.76
N CYS A 9 60.03 39.32 3.90
CA CYS A 9 59.02 38.97 4.88
C CYS A 9 57.59 39.34 4.41
N LEU A 10 57.45 40.50 3.71
CA LEU A 10 56.19 40.94 3.13
C LEU A 10 55.74 40.08 1.93
N ASN A 11 56.70 39.58 1.14
CA ASN A 11 56.38 38.70 0.01
C ASN A 11 55.94 37.29 0.46
N LYS A 12 56.52 36.76 1.53
CA LYS A 12 56.08 35.51 2.15
C LYS A 12 54.65 35.58 2.71
N ARG A 13 54.25 36.69 3.35
CA ARG A 13 52.91 36.89 3.86
C ARG A 13 51.88 36.95 2.73
N LYS A 14 52.18 37.64 1.61
CA LYS A 14 51.28 37.70 0.44
C LYS A 14 51.10 36.33 -0.23
N ALA A 15 52.12 35.49 -0.29
CA ALA A 15 52.04 34.12 -0.82
C ALA A 15 51.19 33.21 0.08
N GLN A 16 51.31 33.35 1.40
CA GLN A 16 50.54 32.56 2.39
C GLN A 16 49.04 32.91 2.32
N PHE A 17 48.66 34.16 2.17
CA PHE A 17 47.27 34.58 1.98
C PHE A 17 46.66 34.03 0.68
N LYS A 18 47.38 33.95 -0.42
CA LYS A 18 46.90 33.36 -1.68
C LYS A 18 46.62 31.88 -1.55
N ILE A 19 47.48 31.13 -0.90
CA ILE A 19 47.30 29.65 -0.66
C ILE A 19 46.10 29.42 0.23
N GLN A 20 45.95 30.19 1.30
CA GLN A 20 44.81 30.08 2.20
C GLN A 20 43.48 30.41 1.50
N GLN A 21 43.43 31.42 0.66
CA GLN A 21 42.26 31.80 -0.12
C GLN A 21 41.88 30.71 -1.12
N MET A 22 42.82 30.06 -1.79
CA MET A 22 42.56 28.92 -2.69
C MET A 22 42.02 27.72 -1.92
N ALA A 23 42.55 27.42 -0.73
CA ALA A 23 42.06 26.33 0.10
C ALA A 23 40.60 26.55 0.53
N PHE A 24 40.23 27.77 0.93
CA PHE A 24 38.83 28.10 1.26
C PHE A 24 37.89 27.98 0.08
N MET A 25 38.30 28.38 -1.10
CA MET A 25 37.50 28.24 -2.33
C MET A 25 37.22 26.80 -2.66
N ILE A 26 38.24 25.93 -2.58
CA ILE A 26 38.08 24.49 -2.83
C ILE A 26 37.14 23.87 -1.79
N LEU A 27 37.31 24.22 -0.52
CA LEU A 27 36.46 23.71 0.57
C LEU A 27 35.00 24.14 0.37
N ALA A 28 34.74 25.40 -0.01
CA ALA A 28 33.40 25.90 -0.30
C ALA A 28 32.74 25.15 -1.47
N VAL A 29 33.49 24.86 -2.53
CA VAL A 29 33.00 24.10 -3.70
C VAL A 29 32.66 22.66 -3.29
N ILE A 30 33.53 21.98 -2.53
CA ILE A 30 33.27 20.63 -2.05
C ILE A 30 32.01 20.61 -1.18
N LEU A 31 31.84 21.56 -0.26
CA LEU A 31 30.69 21.66 0.61
C LEU A 31 29.39 21.86 -0.20
N LEU A 32 29.43 22.69 -1.23
CA LEU A 32 28.30 22.89 -2.14
C LEU A 32 27.92 21.58 -2.86
N PHE A 33 28.92 20.83 -3.35
CA PHE A 33 28.67 19.52 -3.98
C PHE A 33 28.07 18.52 -3.03
N VAL A 34 28.53 18.45 -1.79
CA VAL A 34 27.99 17.55 -0.77
C VAL A 34 26.52 17.88 -0.49
N ILE A 35 26.19 19.16 -0.33
CA ILE A 35 24.80 19.59 -0.11
C ILE A 35 23.92 19.23 -1.31
N ALA A 36 24.37 19.52 -2.53
CA ALA A 36 23.63 19.18 -3.76
C ALA A 36 23.39 17.67 -3.87
N LEU A 37 24.38 16.85 -3.52
CA LEU A 37 24.29 15.40 -3.55
C LEU A 37 23.29 14.87 -2.50
N LEU A 38 23.30 15.44 -1.30
CA LEU A 38 22.33 15.09 -0.26
C LEU A 38 20.88 15.42 -0.69
N PHE A 39 20.67 16.59 -1.31
CA PHE A 39 19.36 16.94 -1.87
C PHE A 39 18.93 15.96 -2.96
N TYR A 40 19.83 15.63 -3.88
CA TYR A 40 19.55 14.67 -4.94
C TYR A 40 19.15 13.31 -4.40
N LEU A 41 19.90 12.77 -3.44
CA LEU A 41 19.57 11.49 -2.79
C LEU A 41 18.23 11.53 -2.05
N SER A 42 17.93 12.64 -1.37
CA SER A 42 16.63 12.81 -0.68
C SER A 42 15.43 12.76 -1.65
N ILE A 43 15.56 13.39 -2.82
CA ILE A 43 14.51 13.35 -3.86
C ILE A 43 14.36 11.94 -4.43
N GLN A 44 15.47 11.25 -4.69
CA GLN A 44 15.44 9.87 -5.21
C GLN A 44 14.76 8.90 -4.23
N GLN A 45 15.05 9.01 -2.93
CA GLN A 45 14.40 8.17 -1.92
C GLN A 45 12.89 8.38 -1.88
N LYS A 46 12.42 9.63 -1.94
CA LYS A 46 10.97 9.91 -1.99
C LYS A 46 10.30 9.32 -3.23
N ASN A 47 10.94 9.42 -4.38
CA ASN A 47 10.42 8.85 -5.63
C ASN A 47 10.33 7.32 -5.57
N LEU A 48 11.32 6.64 -5.00
CA LEU A 48 11.31 5.18 -4.82
C LEU A 48 10.19 4.74 -3.88
N ILE A 49 9.99 5.44 -2.76
CA ILE A 49 8.91 5.14 -1.81
C ILE A 49 7.55 5.31 -2.50
N ASN A 50 7.33 6.41 -3.23
CA ASN A 50 6.08 6.65 -3.92
C ASN A 50 5.80 5.60 -5.02
N GLN A 51 6.84 5.18 -5.77
CA GLN A 51 6.70 4.12 -6.76
C GLN A 51 6.34 2.77 -6.11
N SER A 52 6.96 2.44 -4.98
CA SER A 52 6.65 1.20 -4.25
C SER A 52 5.23 1.20 -3.71
N LEU A 53 4.73 2.33 -3.21
CA LEU A 53 3.35 2.48 -2.74
C LEU A 53 2.36 2.32 -3.91
N ASN A 54 2.59 2.96 -5.04
CA ASN A 54 1.74 2.84 -6.23
C ASN A 54 1.70 1.40 -6.77
N LEU A 55 2.83 0.68 -6.76
CA LEU A 55 2.87 -0.72 -7.17
C LEU A 55 2.04 -1.60 -6.23
N ARG A 56 2.13 -1.39 -4.93
CA ARG A 56 1.38 -2.14 -3.92
C ARG A 56 -0.13 -1.85 -4.00
N GLU A 57 -0.50 -0.59 -4.20
CA GLU A 57 -1.90 -0.21 -4.40
C GLU A 57 -2.47 -0.90 -5.66
N ASN A 58 -1.76 -0.88 -6.76
CA ASN A 58 -2.14 -1.58 -7.99
C ASN A 58 -2.26 -3.09 -7.77
N GLN A 59 -1.33 -3.71 -7.05
CA GLN A 59 -1.41 -5.13 -6.70
C GLN A 59 -2.66 -5.45 -5.88
N ALA A 60 -3.03 -4.62 -4.92
CA ALA A 60 -4.22 -4.83 -4.10
C ALA A 60 -5.51 -4.65 -4.89
N VAL A 61 -5.56 -3.70 -5.82
CA VAL A 61 -6.70 -3.55 -6.76
C VAL A 61 -6.81 -4.76 -7.67
N ILE A 62 -5.71 -5.27 -8.21
CA ILE A 62 -5.68 -6.49 -9.01
C ILE A 62 -6.16 -7.68 -8.18
N MET A 63 -5.69 -7.80 -6.92
CA MET A 63 -6.12 -8.86 -6.02
C MET A 63 -7.60 -8.80 -5.67
N SER A 64 -8.14 -7.61 -5.42
CA SER A 64 -9.58 -7.49 -5.15
C SER A 64 -10.42 -7.94 -6.36
N ARG A 65 -9.97 -7.67 -7.57
CA ARG A 65 -10.59 -8.17 -8.80
C ARG A 65 -10.40 -9.67 -8.98
N PHE A 66 -9.19 -10.16 -8.74
CA PHE A 66 -8.89 -11.59 -8.84
C PHE A 66 -9.77 -12.41 -7.88
N ILE A 67 -9.99 -11.94 -6.66
CA ILE A 67 -10.88 -12.57 -5.70
C ILE A 67 -12.32 -12.56 -6.21
N SER A 68 -12.81 -11.42 -6.72
CA SER A 68 -14.18 -11.33 -7.25
C SER A 68 -14.42 -12.20 -8.48
N ASP A 69 -13.39 -12.44 -9.28
CA ASP A 69 -13.48 -13.25 -10.51
C ASP A 69 -13.04 -14.72 -10.30
N SER A 70 -12.56 -15.07 -9.11
CA SER A 70 -12.16 -16.46 -8.82
C SER A 70 -13.35 -17.40 -8.87
N SER A 71 -13.18 -18.60 -9.41
CA SER A 71 -14.24 -19.60 -9.57
C SER A 71 -14.90 -20.03 -8.26
N GLU A 72 -14.21 -19.82 -7.13
CA GLU A 72 -14.70 -20.16 -5.79
C GLU A 72 -15.75 -19.18 -5.28
N PHE A 73 -15.63 -17.90 -5.65
CA PHE A 73 -16.49 -16.82 -5.18
C PHE A 73 -17.38 -16.26 -6.28
N SER A 74 -16.96 -16.37 -7.53
CA SER A 74 -17.58 -15.66 -8.64
C SER A 74 -18.92 -16.26 -9.06
N CYS A 75 -19.88 -15.40 -9.31
CA CYS A 75 -21.12 -15.71 -10.02
C CYS A 75 -21.16 -15.03 -11.42
N GLY A 76 -20.02 -14.47 -11.87
CA GLY A 76 -19.83 -13.74 -13.11
C GLY A 76 -18.92 -12.53 -12.90
N SER A 77 -18.72 -11.73 -13.92
CA SER A 77 -17.86 -10.53 -13.83
C SER A 77 -18.34 -9.57 -12.73
N TYR A 78 -17.44 -9.24 -11.81
CA TYR A 78 -17.70 -8.38 -10.64
C TYR A 78 -18.86 -8.85 -9.74
N CYS A 79 -19.20 -10.13 -9.79
CA CYS A 79 -20.23 -10.74 -9.01
C CYS A 79 -19.65 -11.77 -8.06
N VAL A 80 -20.03 -11.70 -6.79
CA VAL A 80 -19.63 -12.62 -5.73
C VAL A 80 -20.86 -13.35 -5.20
N ASP A 81 -20.76 -14.67 -5.16
CA ASP A 81 -21.79 -15.55 -4.64
C ASP A 81 -21.72 -15.62 -3.11
N THR A 82 -22.69 -14.98 -2.45
CA THR A 82 -22.73 -14.90 -0.99
C THR A 82 -23.09 -16.23 -0.33
N ASP A 83 -23.80 -17.11 -1.01
CA ASP A 83 -24.14 -18.44 -0.51
C ASP A 83 -22.88 -19.29 -0.36
N ARG A 84 -21.95 -19.20 -1.30
CA ARG A 84 -20.64 -19.88 -1.22
C ARG A 84 -19.74 -19.29 -0.14
N MET A 85 -19.79 -17.96 0.06
CA MET A 85 -18.91 -17.27 1.01
C MET A 85 -19.10 -17.74 2.45
N ILE A 86 -20.31 -18.04 2.89
CA ILE A 86 -20.57 -18.57 4.23
C ILE A 86 -19.85 -19.88 4.49
N PHE A 87 -19.71 -20.72 3.47
CA PHE A 87 -19.01 -22.00 3.59
C PHE A 87 -17.48 -21.85 3.55
N LEU A 88 -16.96 -20.74 3.00
CA LEU A 88 -15.53 -20.47 2.86
C LEU A 88 -14.94 -19.72 4.06
N GLN A 89 -15.78 -19.08 4.87
CA GLN A 89 -15.34 -18.38 6.08
C GLN A 89 -14.60 -19.33 7.04
N ASN A 90 -13.50 -18.81 7.63
CA ASN A 90 -12.71 -19.50 8.67
C ASN A 90 -12.16 -20.88 8.30
N ARG A 91 -11.99 -21.20 7.03
CA ARG A 91 -11.35 -22.43 6.60
C ARG A 91 -9.84 -22.33 6.68
N SER A 92 -9.23 -23.10 7.55
CA SER A 92 -7.76 -23.15 7.75
C SER A 92 -6.96 -23.52 6.48
N VAL A 93 -7.61 -24.17 5.52
CA VAL A 93 -7.02 -24.54 4.22
C VAL A 93 -6.55 -23.31 3.44
N TYR A 94 -7.21 -22.18 3.60
CA TYR A 94 -6.89 -20.95 2.89
C TYR A 94 -5.82 -20.07 3.58
N ASN A 95 -5.35 -20.43 4.77
CA ASN A 95 -4.38 -19.61 5.54
C ASN A 95 -3.04 -19.32 4.82
N LYS A 96 -2.69 -20.12 3.82
CA LYS A 96 -1.46 -19.93 3.02
C LYS A 96 -1.74 -19.70 1.53
N PHE A 97 -3.01 -19.65 1.16
CA PHE A 97 -3.40 -19.52 -0.24
C PHE A 97 -3.37 -18.06 -0.70
N TRP A 98 -3.77 -17.15 0.18
CA TRP A 98 -3.88 -15.74 -0.14
C TRP A 98 -2.56 -15.00 0.10
N PRO A 99 -2.00 -14.29 -0.89
CA PRO A 99 -0.80 -13.46 -0.72
C PRO A 99 -1.09 -12.10 -0.06
N VAL A 100 -2.15 -12.05 0.75
CA VAL A 100 -2.65 -10.88 1.47
C VAL A 100 -2.85 -11.23 2.94
N SER A 101 -2.92 -10.25 3.81
CA SER A 101 -3.09 -10.48 5.26
C SER A 101 -4.53 -10.36 5.74
N TYR A 102 -5.40 -9.80 4.90
CA TYR A 102 -6.79 -9.54 5.28
C TYR A 102 -7.71 -9.52 4.06
N ILE A 103 -8.87 -10.18 4.15
CA ILE A 103 -9.94 -10.13 3.15
C ILE A 103 -11.28 -10.04 3.89
N ARG A 104 -11.97 -8.93 3.69
CA ARG A 104 -13.34 -8.72 4.19
C ARG A 104 -14.24 -8.23 3.09
N ILE A 105 -15.45 -8.73 3.05
CA ILE A 105 -16.48 -8.28 2.12
C ILE A 105 -17.63 -7.72 2.95
N ARG A 106 -17.99 -6.47 2.69
CA ARG A 106 -19.05 -5.75 3.38
C ARG A 106 -20.18 -5.43 2.43
N LYS A 107 -21.41 -5.64 2.86
CA LYS A 107 -22.61 -5.13 2.19
C LYS A 107 -22.71 -3.63 2.42
N ILE A 108 -22.96 -2.89 1.35
CA ILE A 108 -23.10 -1.42 1.38
C ILE A 108 -24.57 -1.05 1.27
N TYR A 109 -25.30 -1.74 0.41
CA TYR A 109 -26.71 -1.48 0.22
C TYR A 109 -27.47 -2.78 -0.13
N PRO A 110 -28.62 -3.04 0.54
CA PRO A 110 -29.16 -2.27 1.66
C PRO A 110 -28.29 -2.32 2.91
N GLU A 111 -28.43 -1.32 3.79
CA GLU A 111 -27.69 -1.23 5.04
C GLU A 111 -28.29 -2.20 6.09
N TYR A 112 -27.43 -2.97 6.72
CA TYR A 112 -27.78 -3.91 7.79
C TYR A 112 -27.09 -3.52 9.10
N ASN A 113 -27.53 -4.07 10.21
CA ASN A 113 -26.83 -3.97 11.49
C ASN A 113 -25.38 -4.43 11.31
N ASN A 114 -24.44 -3.81 12.03
CA ASN A 114 -23.01 -4.10 11.88
C ASN A 114 -22.62 -5.46 12.49
N GLU A 115 -23.16 -6.52 11.94
CA GLU A 115 -22.97 -7.91 12.39
C GLU A 115 -22.24 -8.73 11.35
N GLU A 116 -21.37 -9.62 11.80
CA GLU A 116 -20.69 -10.58 10.96
C GLU A 116 -21.67 -11.64 10.44
N CYS A 117 -21.58 -11.96 9.16
CA CYS A 117 -22.42 -12.97 8.54
C CYS A 117 -22.00 -14.37 9.00
N GLY A 118 -22.98 -15.14 9.41
CA GLY A 118 -22.83 -16.53 9.77
C GLY A 118 -24.06 -17.33 9.35
N ILE A 119 -24.03 -18.63 9.52
CA ILE A 119 -25.15 -19.53 9.13
C ILE A 119 -26.47 -19.15 9.82
N ALA A 120 -26.39 -18.59 11.04
CA ALA A 120 -27.58 -18.31 11.86
C ALA A 120 -28.29 -17.00 11.48
N ASN A 121 -27.56 -15.99 10.96
CA ASN A 121 -28.11 -14.65 10.69
C ASN A 121 -28.11 -14.27 9.20
N TYR A 122 -27.63 -15.15 8.34
CA TYR A 122 -27.68 -14.96 6.89
C TYR A 122 -29.12 -15.05 6.37
N PRO A 123 -29.57 -14.19 5.44
CA PRO A 123 -28.81 -13.16 4.74
C PRO A 123 -28.82 -11.77 5.42
N ASN A 124 -29.40 -11.59 6.61
CA ASN A 124 -29.63 -10.33 7.28
C ASN A 124 -28.41 -9.89 8.13
N CYS A 125 -27.25 -9.79 7.51
CA CYS A 125 -25.97 -9.50 8.13
C CYS A 125 -25.17 -8.51 7.28
N SER A 126 -24.11 -7.88 7.82
CA SER A 126 -23.40 -6.77 7.17
C SER A 126 -22.13 -7.16 6.46
N PHE A 127 -21.35 -8.10 6.98
CA PHE A 127 -20.04 -8.39 6.43
C PHE A 127 -19.61 -9.84 6.61
N PHE A 128 -18.77 -10.28 5.68
CA PHE A 128 -18.13 -11.59 5.67
C PHE A 128 -16.64 -11.41 5.95
N ASN A 129 -16.12 -12.03 7.00
CA ASN A 129 -14.70 -12.08 7.27
C ASN A 129 -14.13 -13.35 6.66
N ILE A 130 -13.52 -13.22 5.46
CA ILE A 130 -13.07 -14.39 4.69
C ILE A 130 -11.71 -14.87 5.19
N TYR A 131 -10.80 -13.94 5.43
CA TYR A 131 -9.44 -14.25 5.83
C TYR A 131 -8.85 -13.12 6.66
N GLU A 132 -8.23 -13.49 7.77
CA GLU A 132 -7.46 -12.58 8.62
C GLU A 132 -6.26 -13.33 9.19
N ASN A 133 -5.06 -12.84 8.87
CA ASN A 133 -3.83 -13.38 9.43
C ASN A 133 -3.47 -12.64 10.70
N SER A 134 -3.70 -13.24 11.84
CA SER A 134 -3.43 -12.65 13.16
C SER A 134 -1.94 -12.36 13.43
N ASN A 135 -1.03 -12.96 12.66
CA ASN A 135 0.41 -12.78 12.80
C ASN A 135 0.97 -11.64 11.96
N ILE A 136 0.16 -11.06 11.06
CA ILE A 136 0.58 -10.01 10.13
C ILE A 136 -0.39 -8.84 10.24
N GLU A 137 0.07 -7.74 10.82
CA GLU A 137 -0.71 -6.52 10.88
C GLU A 137 -0.79 -5.87 9.49
N SER A 138 -2.02 -5.62 9.04
CA SER A 138 -2.25 -4.95 7.74
C SER A 138 -2.18 -3.45 7.92
N ASN A 139 -1.25 -2.80 7.21
CA ASN A 139 -1.05 -1.35 7.29
C ASN A 139 -1.80 -0.60 6.18
N VAL A 140 -2.10 -1.27 5.08
CA VAL A 140 -2.78 -0.68 3.93
C VAL A 140 -3.99 -1.51 3.54
N PHE A 141 -5.12 -0.83 3.34
CA PHE A 141 -6.38 -1.44 2.93
C PHE A 141 -6.84 -0.84 1.61
N VAL A 142 -7.10 -1.69 0.65
CA VAL A 142 -7.64 -1.31 -0.65
C VAL A 142 -8.93 -2.04 -0.90
N GLY A 143 -9.90 -1.39 -1.53
CA GLY A 143 -11.20 -2.00 -1.77
C GLY A 143 -11.76 -1.73 -3.16
N SER A 144 -12.59 -2.65 -3.63
CA SER A 144 -13.34 -2.58 -4.89
C SER A 144 -14.80 -2.87 -4.64
N PHE A 145 -15.68 -2.23 -5.41
CA PHE A 145 -17.11 -2.53 -5.37
C PHE A 145 -17.43 -3.77 -6.20
N VAL A 146 -18.37 -4.57 -5.68
CA VAL A 146 -18.83 -5.81 -6.31
C VAL A 146 -20.32 -5.97 -6.10
N ALA A 147 -20.98 -6.73 -6.98
CA ALA A 147 -22.32 -7.22 -6.76
C ALA A 147 -22.26 -8.47 -5.87
N LEU A 148 -22.97 -8.48 -4.76
CA LEU A 148 -23.14 -9.63 -3.86
C LEU A 148 -24.44 -10.31 -4.19
N CYS A 149 -24.39 -11.46 -4.80
CA CYS A 149 -25.58 -12.14 -5.29
C CYS A 149 -25.83 -13.43 -4.52
N ARG A 150 -27.11 -13.74 -4.29
CA ARG A 150 -27.59 -14.98 -3.72
C ARG A 150 -28.80 -15.49 -4.52
N TYR A 151 -29.11 -16.75 -4.36
CA TYR A 151 -30.35 -17.32 -4.87
C TYR A 151 -31.38 -17.37 -3.76
N GLU A 152 -32.56 -16.81 -4.03
CA GLU A 152 -33.69 -16.83 -3.13
C GLU A 152 -34.91 -17.43 -3.86
N LYS A 153 -35.67 -18.30 -3.17
CA LYS A 153 -36.86 -18.91 -3.76
C LYS A 153 -38.04 -17.94 -3.60
N ILE A 154 -38.45 -17.33 -4.71
CA ILE A 154 -39.60 -16.42 -4.77
C ILE A 154 -40.69 -17.12 -5.61
N GLN A 155 -41.87 -17.32 -5.03
CA GLN A 155 -43.01 -17.92 -5.74
C GLN A 155 -42.67 -19.24 -6.47
N ASP A 156 -41.92 -20.13 -5.81
CA ASP A 156 -41.45 -21.43 -6.33
C ASP A 156 -40.41 -21.41 -7.47
N SER A 157 -39.95 -20.25 -7.88
CA SER A 157 -38.82 -20.13 -8.80
C SER A 157 -37.57 -19.56 -8.09
N PRO A 158 -36.38 -20.09 -8.39
CA PRO A 158 -35.11 -19.53 -7.87
C PRO A 158 -34.81 -18.22 -8.61
N GLU A 159 -34.86 -17.13 -7.88
CA GLU A 159 -34.47 -15.80 -8.40
C GLU A 159 -33.12 -15.39 -7.84
N ARG A 160 -32.36 -14.66 -8.65
CA ARG A 160 -31.08 -14.09 -8.25
C ARG A 160 -31.28 -12.70 -7.70
N ILE A 161 -30.98 -12.50 -6.42
CA ILE A 161 -31.01 -11.20 -5.75
C ILE A 161 -29.57 -10.72 -5.57
N CYS A 162 -29.29 -9.48 -5.99
CA CYS A 162 -27.96 -8.88 -5.89
C CYS A 162 -28.02 -7.59 -5.07
N GLU A 163 -27.05 -7.45 -4.18
CA GLU A 163 -26.83 -6.31 -3.31
C GLU A 163 -25.49 -5.65 -3.67
N ILE A 164 -25.30 -4.39 -3.31
CA ILE A 164 -24.00 -3.72 -3.53
C ILE A 164 -23.11 -4.00 -2.34
N GLY A 165 -21.92 -4.50 -2.63
CA GLY A 165 -20.88 -4.75 -1.63
C GLY A 165 -19.54 -4.13 -1.97
N LYS A 166 -18.63 -4.19 -1.00
CA LYS A 166 -17.24 -3.76 -1.12
C LYS A 166 -16.33 -4.86 -0.61
N ILE A 167 -15.43 -5.33 -1.47
CA ILE A 167 -14.30 -6.17 -1.06
C ILE A 167 -13.21 -5.24 -0.52
N THR A 168 -12.69 -5.55 0.65
CA THR A 168 -11.53 -4.88 1.25
C THR A 168 -10.42 -5.90 1.44
N VAL A 169 -9.27 -5.60 0.88
CA VAL A 169 -8.05 -6.41 0.98
C VAL A 169 -7.00 -5.64 1.74
N GLY A 170 -6.40 -6.26 2.75
CA GLY A 170 -5.32 -5.69 3.54
C GLY A 170 -4.01 -6.41 3.27
N TYR A 171 -2.91 -5.66 3.26
CA TYR A 171 -1.56 -6.19 3.14
C TYR A 171 -0.57 -5.41 4.00
N ASN A 172 0.55 -6.06 4.31
CA ASN A 172 1.63 -5.45 5.07
C ASN A 172 2.64 -4.79 4.12
N THR A 173 3.09 -3.60 4.48
CA THR A 173 4.10 -2.83 3.72
C THR A 173 5.52 -2.98 4.28
N ASN A 174 5.69 -3.73 5.38
CA ASN A 174 7.00 -3.96 5.98
C ASN A 174 7.79 -5.04 5.28
#